data_70febe655da5215d23631ce730fe5b3f
#
_entry.id   70febe655da5215d23631ce730fe5b3f
#
_cell.length_a   1.000
_cell.length_b   1.000
_cell.length_c   1.000
_cell.angle_alpha   90.00
_cell.angle_beta   90.00
_cell.angle_gamma   90.00
#
_symmetry.space_group_name_H-M   'P 1'
#
loop_
_entity.id
_entity.type
_entity.pdbx_description
1 polymer ?
#
loop_
_entity_poly.entity_id
_entity_poly.type
_entity_poly.pdbx_seq_one_letter_code
_entity_poly.pdbx_strand_id
1 'polypeptide(L)'
;MKVRIARIAKRMHNKFRGLYWRQMFVTVGMVLLTLFLLGVSFFSLSYNYARGQENGELAAQAQVVGQLSASYLENGRYLDMEELQHEEDFQRLASFAATVSEVDFLICDVGGHVLLSTDASLSGLVVTMPEEMTAEVLEEGISSRRTDVDGLYSNKRFVVGVPAISEDTPDPVGMVYAVSS
;
A
#
# COMPACT_ATOMS: atom_id res chain seq x y z
N MET A 1 -79.33 -4.03 -16.98
CA MET A 1 -78.35 -5.12 -16.85
C MET A 1 -76.92 -4.69 -17.24
N LYS A 2 -76.72 -3.94 -18.31
CA LYS A 2 -75.39 -3.47 -18.83
C LYS A 2 -74.56 -2.58 -17.86
N VAL A 3 -75.20 -1.75 -17.03
CA VAL A 3 -74.51 -0.81 -16.13
C VAL A 3 -73.85 -1.51 -14.93
N ARG A 4 -74.38 -2.66 -14.45
CA ARG A 4 -73.76 -3.45 -13.36
C ARG A 4 -72.49 -4.16 -13.79
N ILE A 5 -72.45 -4.67 -15.02
CA ILE A 5 -71.29 -5.38 -15.58
C ILE A 5 -70.10 -4.40 -15.76
N ALA A 6 -70.33 -3.19 -16.26
CA ALA A 6 -69.30 -2.15 -16.45
C ALA A 6 -68.66 -1.70 -15.09
N ARG A 7 -69.42 -1.66 -14.02
CA ARG A 7 -68.90 -1.31 -12.67
C ARG A 7 -68.04 -2.42 -12.08
N ILE A 8 -68.35 -3.65 -12.30
CA ILE A 8 -67.60 -4.83 -11.83
C ILE A 8 -66.26 -4.92 -12.60
N ALA A 9 -66.29 -4.73 -13.92
CA ALA A 9 -65.09 -4.75 -14.78
C ALA A 9 -64.12 -3.62 -14.40
N LYS A 10 -64.62 -2.41 -14.14
CA LYS A 10 -63.80 -1.26 -13.71
C LYS A 10 -63.17 -1.47 -12.31
N ARG A 11 -63.85 -2.14 -11.39
CA ARG A 11 -63.36 -2.48 -10.06
C ARG A 11 -62.33 -3.61 -10.08
N MET A 12 -62.45 -4.57 -10.97
CA MET A 12 -61.45 -5.61 -11.18
C MET A 12 -60.19 -5.03 -11.85
N HIS A 13 -60.34 -4.21 -12.87
CA HIS A 13 -59.20 -3.58 -13.56
C HIS A 13 -58.34 -2.72 -12.60
N ASN A 14 -58.96 -1.98 -11.67
CA ASN A 14 -58.21 -1.22 -10.66
C ASN A 14 -57.52 -2.11 -9.60
N LYS A 15 -58.12 -3.25 -9.22
CA LYS A 15 -57.47 -4.19 -8.29
C LYS A 15 -56.28 -4.91 -8.93
N PHE A 16 -56.41 -5.33 -10.20
CA PHE A 16 -55.31 -5.94 -10.96
C PHE A 16 -54.16 -4.95 -11.18
N ARG A 17 -54.44 -3.69 -11.42
CA ARG A 17 -53.43 -2.62 -11.59
C ARG A 17 -52.62 -2.40 -10.29
N GLY A 18 -53.28 -2.44 -9.12
CA GLY A 18 -52.62 -2.32 -7.83
C GLY A 18 -51.72 -3.53 -7.47
N LEU A 19 -52.19 -4.74 -7.83
CA LEU A 19 -51.44 -5.99 -7.58
C LEU A 19 -50.20 -6.05 -8.48
N TYR A 20 -50.33 -5.68 -9.77
CA TYR A 20 -49.29 -5.69 -10.74
C TYR A 20 -48.17 -4.66 -10.38
N TRP A 21 -48.55 -3.47 -9.97
CA TRP A 21 -47.64 -2.43 -9.50
C TRP A 21 -46.89 -2.88 -8.26
N ARG A 22 -47.54 -3.50 -7.31
CA ARG A 22 -46.90 -4.00 -6.09
C ARG A 22 -45.89 -5.10 -6.39
N GLN A 23 -46.25 -6.02 -7.30
CA GLN A 23 -45.32 -7.08 -7.72
C GLN A 23 -44.12 -6.53 -8.52
N MET A 24 -44.39 -5.56 -9.41
CA MET A 24 -43.33 -4.87 -10.14
C MET A 24 -42.33 -4.14 -9.22
N PHE A 25 -42.81 -3.42 -8.20
CA PHE A 25 -41.94 -2.74 -7.23
C PHE A 25 -41.11 -3.74 -6.43
N VAL A 26 -41.65 -4.86 -6.02
CA VAL A 26 -40.90 -5.90 -5.30
C VAL A 26 -39.83 -6.50 -6.19
N THR A 27 -40.15 -6.82 -7.44
CA THR A 27 -39.14 -7.39 -8.37
C THR A 27 -38.05 -6.39 -8.71
N VAL A 28 -38.39 -5.14 -9.04
CA VAL A 28 -37.43 -4.08 -9.31
C VAL A 28 -36.59 -3.78 -8.07
N GLY A 29 -37.22 -3.72 -6.91
CA GLY A 29 -36.50 -3.53 -5.63
C GLY A 29 -35.49 -4.64 -5.35
N MET A 30 -35.88 -5.90 -5.62
CA MET A 30 -34.99 -7.04 -5.44
C MET A 30 -33.81 -7.03 -6.41
N VAL A 31 -34.04 -6.65 -7.68
CA VAL A 31 -32.98 -6.49 -8.68
C VAL A 31 -32.03 -5.35 -8.30
N LEU A 32 -32.57 -4.21 -7.88
CA LEU A 32 -31.74 -3.09 -7.42
C LEU A 32 -30.91 -3.44 -6.19
N LEU A 33 -31.51 -4.18 -5.25
CA LEU A 33 -30.79 -4.64 -4.05
C LEU A 33 -29.64 -5.58 -4.40
N THR A 34 -29.86 -6.53 -5.31
CA THR A 34 -28.80 -7.45 -5.75
C THR A 34 -27.69 -6.72 -6.49
N LEU A 35 -28.02 -5.76 -7.36
CA LEU A 35 -27.04 -4.92 -8.05
C LEU A 35 -26.24 -4.06 -7.06
N PHE A 36 -26.91 -3.51 -6.05
CA PHE A 36 -26.25 -2.74 -5.00
C PHE A 36 -25.27 -3.59 -4.19
N LEU A 37 -25.67 -4.80 -3.77
CA LEU A 37 -24.80 -5.73 -3.05
C LEU A 37 -23.60 -6.17 -3.89
N LEU A 38 -23.82 -6.47 -5.17
CA LEU A 38 -22.73 -6.77 -6.12
C LEU A 38 -21.77 -5.59 -6.26
N GLY A 39 -22.28 -4.36 -6.39
CA GLY A 39 -21.48 -3.14 -6.47
C GLY A 39 -20.61 -2.93 -5.22
N VAL A 40 -21.19 -3.08 -4.03
CA VAL A 40 -20.47 -2.97 -2.75
C VAL A 40 -19.39 -4.06 -2.64
N SER A 41 -19.71 -5.31 -2.99
CA SER A 41 -18.75 -6.41 -2.96
C SER A 41 -17.59 -6.18 -3.93
N PHE A 42 -17.89 -5.75 -5.15
CA PHE A 42 -16.88 -5.44 -6.16
C PHE A 42 -15.98 -4.28 -5.71
N PHE A 43 -16.58 -3.21 -5.18
CA PHE A 43 -15.83 -2.06 -4.66
C PHE A 43 -14.91 -2.46 -3.50
N SER A 44 -15.42 -3.25 -2.54
CA SER A 44 -14.62 -3.73 -1.41
C SER A 44 -13.45 -4.60 -1.86
N LEU A 45 -13.70 -5.53 -2.79
CA LEU A 45 -12.66 -6.40 -3.34
C LEU A 45 -11.60 -5.60 -4.11
N SER A 46 -12.04 -4.67 -4.96
CA SER A 46 -11.15 -3.81 -5.75
C SER A 46 -10.29 -2.92 -4.88
N TYR A 47 -10.86 -2.37 -3.81
CA TYR A 47 -10.14 -1.53 -2.85
C TYR A 47 -9.08 -2.32 -2.06
N ASN A 48 -9.41 -3.54 -1.60
CA ASN A 48 -8.45 -4.40 -0.91
C ASN A 48 -7.34 -4.89 -1.84
N TYR A 49 -7.70 -5.20 -3.10
CA TYR A 49 -6.71 -5.64 -4.09
C TYR A 49 -5.72 -4.54 -4.44
N ALA A 50 -6.20 -3.32 -4.68
CA ALA A 50 -5.35 -2.17 -4.99
C ALA A 50 -4.33 -1.89 -3.87
N ARG A 51 -4.76 -1.92 -2.61
CA ARG A 51 -3.85 -1.75 -1.46
C ARG A 51 -2.81 -2.86 -1.33
N GLY A 52 -3.21 -4.10 -1.54
CA GLY A 52 -2.29 -5.24 -1.46
C GLY A 52 -1.21 -5.19 -2.54
N GLN A 53 -1.55 -4.74 -3.74
CA GLN A 53 -0.63 -4.63 -4.85
C GLN A 53 0.40 -3.50 -4.64
N GLU A 54 -0.03 -2.33 -4.16
CA GLU A 54 0.84 -1.19 -3.88
C GLU A 54 1.89 -1.54 -2.80
N ASN A 55 1.48 -2.19 -1.72
CA ASN A 55 2.39 -2.65 -0.68
C ASN A 55 3.38 -3.71 -1.17
N GLY A 56 2.93 -4.65 -2.00
CA GLY A 56 3.78 -5.69 -2.57
C GLY A 56 4.85 -5.14 -3.52
N GLU A 57 4.50 -4.13 -4.30
CA GLU A 57 5.42 -3.47 -5.22
C GLU A 57 6.50 -2.67 -4.47
N LEU A 58 6.11 -1.88 -3.48
CA LEU A 58 7.04 -1.15 -2.61
C LEU A 58 7.99 -2.10 -1.86
N ALA A 59 7.47 -3.22 -1.34
CA ALA A 59 8.29 -4.23 -0.66
C ALA A 59 9.32 -4.85 -1.60
N ALA A 60 8.92 -5.19 -2.83
CA ALA A 60 9.83 -5.74 -3.84
C ALA A 60 10.93 -4.74 -4.20
N GLN A 61 10.59 -3.46 -4.38
CA GLN A 61 11.55 -2.40 -4.67
C GLN A 61 12.53 -2.18 -3.49
N ALA A 62 12.03 -2.12 -2.26
CA ALA A 62 12.86 -2.03 -1.07
C ALA A 62 13.80 -3.23 -0.93
N GLN A 63 13.32 -4.45 -1.25
CA GLN A 63 14.13 -5.66 -1.19
C GLN A 63 15.26 -5.65 -2.20
N VAL A 64 15.03 -5.17 -3.43
CA VAL A 64 16.09 -5.02 -4.45
C VAL A 64 17.19 -4.08 -3.95
N VAL A 65 16.81 -2.92 -3.40
CA VAL A 65 17.79 -1.97 -2.84
C VAL A 65 18.48 -2.53 -1.60
N GLY A 66 17.75 -3.29 -0.77
CA GLY A 66 18.31 -3.99 0.40
C GLY A 66 19.38 -5.01 0.02
N GLN A 67 19.10 -5.86 -0.97
CA GLN A 67 20.06 -6.83 -1.51
C GLN A 67 21.26 -6.13 -2.14
N LEU A 68 21.03 -5.03 -2.85
CA LEU A 68 22.10 -4.23 -3.41
C LEU A 68 23.02 -3.69 -2.32
N SER A 69 22.45 -3.10 -1.25
CA SER A 69 23.21 -2.58 -0.12
C SER A 69 24.05 -3.68 0.53
N ALA A 70 23.44 -4.85 0.78
CA ALA A 70 24.12 -6.01 1.34
C ALA A 70 25.27 -6.51 0.44
N SER A 71 25.07 -6.56 -0.89
CA SER A 71 26.11 -7.00 -1.82
C SER A 71 27.32 -6.09 -1.89
N TYR A 72 27.14 -4.77 -1.66
CA TYR A 72 28.26 -3.83 -1.54
C TYR A 72 29.10 -4.10 -0.28
N LEU A 73 28.45 -4.48 0.83
CA LEU A 73 29.13 -4.86 2.08
C LEU A 73 29.89 -6.18 1.95
N GLU A 74 29.30 -7.20 1.30
CA GLU A 74 29.88 -8.53 1.09
C GLU A 74 31.16 -8.50 0.26
N ASN A 75 31.24 -7.61 -0.72
CA ASN A 75 32.43 -7.49 -1.55
C ASN A 75 33.67 -6.98 -0.78
N GLY A 76 33.58 -6.86 0.54
CA GLY A 76 34.68 -6.59 1.44
C GLY A 76 35.31 -5.21 1.31
N ARG A 77 34.62 -4.30 0.63
CA ARG A 77 35.06 -2.90 0.45
C ARG A 77 34.72 -2.03 1.64
N TYR A 78 33.64 -2.37 2.35
CA TYR A 78 33.06 -1.57 3.42
C TYR A 78 32.81 -2.47 4.64
N LEU A 79 33.12 -1.96 5.83
CA LEU A 79 32.99 -2.69 7.07
C LEU A 79 31.58 -2.64 7.66
N ASP A 80 30.85 -1.56 7.30
CA ASP A 80 29.48 -1.33 7.77
C ASP A 80 28.68 -0.42 6.83
N MET A 81 27.40 -0.26 7.13
CA MET A 81 26.49 0.60 6.36
C MET A 81 26.86 2.09 6.44
N GLU A 82 27.55 2.51 7.51
CA GLU A 82 27.95 3.90 7.69
C GLU A 82 29.03 4.31 6.68
N GLU A 83 29.95 3.41 6.35
CA GLU A 83 30.94 3.64 5.28
C GLU A 83 30.30 3.68 3.90
N LEU A 84 29.28 2.84 3.67
CA LEU A 84 28.57 2.74 2.39
C LEU A 84 27.88 4.05 1.99
N GLN A 85 27.42 4.86 2.94
CA GLN A 85 26.77 6.15 2.64
C GLN A 85 27.68 7.14 1.88
N HIS A 86 28.99 7.00 2.00
CA HIS A 86 29.97 7.88 1.35
C HIS A 86 30.42 7.43 -0.04
N GLU A 87 29.96 6.24 -0.46
CA GLU A 87 30.30 5.67 -1.77
C GLU A 87 29.47 6.33 -2.88
N GLU A 88 30.13 7.08 -3.75
CA GLU A 88 29.46 7.81 -4.84
C GLU A 88 28.71 6.89 -5.81
N ASP A 89 29.26 5.71 -6.12
CA ASP A 89 28.64 4.77 -7.05
C ASP A 89 27.37 4.16 -6.44
N PHE A 90 27.37 3.87 -5.16
CA PHE A 90 26.19 3.42 -4.42
C PHE A 90 25.11 4.50 -4.36
N GLN A 91 25.50 5.75 -4.03
CA GLN A 91 24.56 6.88 -4.02
C GLN A 91 23.90 7.09 -5.39
N ARG A 92 24.69 7.02 -6.48
CA ARG A 92 24.17 7.13 -7.86
C ARG A 92 23.19 6.01 -8.18
N LEU A 93 23.51 4.79 -7.77
CA LEU A 93 22.69 3.63 -8.02
C LEU A 93 21.38 3.68 -7.23
N ALA A 94 21.42 4.05 -5.95
CA ALA A 94 20.22 4.26 -5.12
C ALA A 94 19.33 5.38 -5.71
N SER A 95 19.93 6.50 -6.14
CA SER A 95 19.20 7.60 -6.77
C SER A 95 18.60 7.20 -8.12
N PHE A 96 19.29 6.37 -8.89
CA PHE A 96 18.77 5.84 -10.13
C PHE A 96 17.58 4.91 -9.87
N ALA A 97 17.70 4.00 -8.89
CA ALA A 97 16.62 3.13 -8.47
C ALA A 97 15.38 3.94 -8.04
N ALA A 98 15.57 4.99 -7.24
CA ALA A 98 14.49 5.89 -6.81
C ALA A 98 13.79 6.58 -8.01
N THR A 99 14.59 7.05 -8.98
CA THR A 99 14.05 7.72 -10.17
C THR A 99 13.22 6.77 -11.04
N VAL A 100 13.68 5.53 -11.22
CA VAL A 100 13.00 4.54 -12.08
C VAL A 100 11.72 4.00 -11.41
N SER A 101 11.75 3.84 -10.10
CA SER A 101 10.61 3.29 -9.35
C SER A 101 9.60 4.36 -8.90
N GLU A 102 9.94 5.65 -9.05
CA GLU A 102 9.15 6.78 -8.52
C GLU A 102 8.89 6.66 -7.00
N VAL A 103 9.87 6.11 -6.28
CA VAL A 103 9.83 5.84 -4.84
C VAL A 103 11.09 6.37 -4.19
N ASP A 104 10.96 7.03 -3.05
CA ASP A 104 12.11 7.44 -2.25
C ASP A 104 12.59 6.29 -1.37
N PHE A 105 13.91 6.16 -1.22
CA PHE A 105 14.53 5.17 -0.34
C PHE A 105 15.22 5.84 0.83
N LEU A 106 15.01 5.27 2.03
CA LEU A 106 15.74 5.58 3.25
C LEU A 106 16.54 4.34 3.64
N ILE A 107 17.86 4.46 3.62
CA ILE A 107 18.77 3.36 3.97
C ILE A 107 19.27 3.63 5.38
N CYS A 108 19.07 2.67 6.27
CA CYS A 108 19.31 2.81 7.70
C CYS A 108 20.26 1.74 8.21
N ASP A 109 20.94 2.07 9.29
CA ASP A 109 21.62 1.07 10.11
C ASP A 109 20.64 0.17 10.88
N VAL A 110 21.13 -0.80 11.64
CA VAL A 110 20.31 -1.67 12.48
C VAL A 110 19.63 -0.94 13.64
N GLY A 111 20.10 0.25 13.99
CA GLY A 111 19.51 1.12 15.03
C GLY A 111 18.39 2.03 14.47
N GLY A 112 18.14 2.00 13.17
CA GLY A 112 17.15 2.84 12.51
C GLY A 112 17.63 4.24 12.17
N HIS A 113 18.92 4.58 12.31
CA HIS A 113 19.44 5.86 11.88
C HIS A 113 19.56 5.88 10.36
N VAL A 114 18.95 6.88 9.73
CA VAL A 114 19.01 7.05 8.27
C VAL A 114 20.41 7.53 7.87
N LEU A 115 21.11 6.68 7.14
CA LEU A 115 22.47 6.95 6.62
C LEU A 115 22.40 7.60 5.25
N LEU A 116 21.50 7.15 4.40
CA LEU A 116 21.30 7.69 3.06
C LEU A 116 19.82 7.86 2.76
N SER A 117 19.44 9.00 2.22
CA SER A 117 18.11 9.27 1.68
C SER A 117 18.20 9.68 0.22
N THR A 118 17.33 9.13 -0.62
CA THR A 118 17.16 9.59 -2.00
C THR A 118 16.18 10.76 -2.12
N ASP A 119 15.39 11.03 -1.06
CA ASP A 119 14.54 12.22 -0.97
C ASP A 119 15.39 13.47 -0.71
N ALA A 120 15.45 14.34 -1.71
CA ALA A 120 16.24 15.58 -1.63
C ALA A 120 15.77 16.52 -0.50
N SER A 121 14.52 16.43 -0.06
CA SER A 121 13.97 17.24 1.03
C SER A 121 14.57 16.88 2.40
N LEU A 122 15.13 15.68 2.54
CA LEU A 122 15.76 15.17 3.76
C LEU A 122 17.27 15.34 3.78
N SER A 123 17.84 15.91 2.73
CA SER A 123 19.30 16.09 2.63
C SER A 123 19.85 16.94 3.78
N GLY A 124 20.82 16.37 4.51
CA GLY A 124 21.48 17.03 5.64
C GLY A 124 20.68 17.00 6.96
N LEU A 125 19.54 16.33 7.01
CA LEU A 125 18.81 16.09 8.25
C LEU A 125 19.29 14.78 8.89
N VAL A 126 19.44 14.80 10.22
CA VAL A 126 19.63 13.56 10.99
C VAL A 126 18.25 13.00 11.29
N VAL A 127 17.93 11.89 10.63
CA VAL A 127 16.63 11.22 10.72
C VAL A 127 16.82 9.87 11.39
N THR A 128 15.91 9.51 12.29
CA THR A 128 15.83 8.16 12.87
C THR A 128 14.44 7.61 12.64
N MET A 129 14.36 6.38 12.20
CA MET A 129 13.08 5.70 11.98
C MET A 129 12.42 5.39 13.34
N PRO A 130 11.07 5.39 13.41
CA PRO A 130 10.34 5.02 14.63
C PRO A 130 10.73 3.62 15.10
N GLU A 131 10.96 3.47 16.42
CA GLU A 131 11.38 2.20 17.04
C GLU A 131 10.41 1.05 16.72
N GLU A 132 9.11 1.32 16.66
CA GLU A 132 8.12 0.31 16.29
C GLU A 132 8.31 -0.23 14.87
N MET A 133 8.71 0.62 13.92
CA MET A 133 8.93 0.19 12.55
C MET A 133 10.23 -0.59 12.39
N THR A 134 11.27 -0.17 13.10
CA THR A 134 12.56 -0.89 13.12
C THR A 134 12.42 -2.26 13.76
N ALA A 135 11.70 -2.35 14.90
CA ALA A 135 11.43 -3.61 15.56
C ALA A 135 10.63 -4.58 14.66
N GLU A 136 9.58 -4.10 13.99
CA GLU A 136 8.81 -4.92 13.03
C GLU A 136 9.67 -5.47 11.89
N VAL A 137 10.55 -4.64 11.31
CA VAL A 137 11.45 -5.09 10.25
C VAL A 137 12.38 -6.18 10.73
N LEU A 138 12.93 -6.05 11.93
CA LEU A 138 13.88 -7.01 12.49
C LEU A 138 13.19 -8.31 12.96
N GLU A 139 11.97 -8.24 13.49
CA GLU A 139 11.25 -9.40 14.03
C GLU A 139 10.41 -10.13 12.97
N GLU A 140 9.71 -9.38 12.11
CA GLU A 140 8.76 -9.91 11.13
C GLU A 140 9.33 -9.95 9.70
N GLY A 141 10.49 -9.32 9.47
CA GLY A 141 11.13 -9.23 8.15
C GLY A 141 10.50 -8.20 7.22
N ILE A 142 9.44 -7.51 7.65
CA ILE A 142 8.78 -6.46 6.90
C ILE A 142 7.97 -5.56 7.83
N SER A 143 8.01 -4.24 7.58
CA SER A 143 7.08 -3.28 8.16
C SER A 143 6.36 -2.55 7.02
N SER A 144 5.04 -2.44 7.09
CA SER A 144 4.25 -1.74 6.07
C SER A 144 3.17 -0.88 6.72
N ARG A 145 3.35 0.44 6.65
CA ARG A 145 2.44 1.39 7.32
C ARG A 145 2.19 2.63 6.46
N ARG A 146 1.04 3.25 6.67
CA ARG A 146 0.79 4.60 6.19
C ARG A 146 1.05 5.59 7.32
N THR A 147 2.19 6.27 7.29
CA THR A 147 2.69 7.14 8.35
C THR A 147 3.31 8.41 7.79
N ASP A 148 3.45 9.41 8.63
CA ASP A 148 4.26 10.62 8.41
C ASP A 148 5.67 10.49 8.97
N VAL A 149 6.05 9.28 9.45
CA VAL A 149 7.34 8.98 10.07
C VAL A 149 7.69 10.01 11.15
N ASP A 150 6.84 10.06 12.19
CA ASP A 150 6.96 10.98 13.34
C ASP A 150 7.11 12.46 12.95
N GLY A 151 6.35 12.86 11.91
CA GLY A 151 6.33 14.24 11.42
C GLY A 151 7.46 14.59 10.44
N LEU A 152 8.22 13.61 9.98
CA LEU A 152 9.23 13.81 8.93
C LEU A 152 8.57 14.30 7.63
N TYR A 153 7.41 13.77 7.30
CA TYR A 153 6.61 14.18 6.15
C TYR A 153 5.39 14.98 6.57
N SER A 154 5.04 16.00 5.81
CA SER A 154 3.84 16.82 6.04
C SER A 154 2.54 16.05 5.84
N ASN A 155 2.56 14.97 5.08
CA ASN A 155 1.44 14.08 4.80
C ASN A 155 1.82 12.63 5.07
N LYS A 156 0.82 11.82 5.42
CA LYS A 156 1.01 10.38 5.58
C LYS A 156 1.28 9.74 4.23
N ARG A 157 2.42 9.09 4.09
CA ARG A 157 2.87 8.32 2.93
C ARG A 157 2.80 6.83 3.24
N PHE A 158 2.80 5.99 2.22
CA PHE A 158 3.04 4.56 2.40
C PHE A 158 4.54 4.34 2.58
N VAL A 159 4.90 3.66 3.66
CA VAL A 159 6.28 3.34 3.99
C VAL A 159 6.36 1.83 4.19
N VAL A 160 7.25 1.19 3.45
CA VAL A 160 7.53 -0.24 3.56
C VAL A 160 9.00 -0.42 3.87
N GLY A 161 9.30 -1.06 5.00
CA GLY A 161 10.64 -1.38 5.45
C GLY A 161 10.95 -2.86 5.29
N VAL A 162 12.16 -3.17 4.86
CA VAL A 162 12.69 -4.54 4.77
C VAL A 162 14.12 -4.58 5.31
N PRO A 163 14.60 -5.72 5.85
CA PRO A 163 15.97 -5.87 6.28
C PRO A 163 16.90 -6.00 5.06
N ALA A 164 18.08 -5.42 5.16
CA ALA A 164 19.18 -5.67 4.27
C ALA A 164 19.98 -6.88 4.84
N ILE A 165 19.82 -8.04 4.19
CA ILE A 165 20.43 -9.30 4.63
C ILE A 165 21.53 -9.66 3.65
N SER A 166 22.73 -9.94 4.17
CA SER A 166 23.86 -10.43 3.42
C SER A 166 23.73 -11.95 3.13
N GLU A 167 24.30 -12.43 2.03
CA GLU A 167 24.33 -13.87 1.75
C GLU A 167 25.25 -14.63 2.73
N ASP A 168 26.27 -13.95 3.27
CA ASP A 168 27.25 -14.52 4.17
C ASP A 168 26.78 -14.59 5.62
N THR A 169 25.85 -13.74 6.02
CA THR A 169 25.36 -13.66 7.41
C THR A 169 23.82 -13.62 7.45
N PRO A 170 23.18 -14.44 8.29
CA PRO A 170 21.72 -14.42 8.43
C PRO A 170 21.21 -13.16 9.16
N ASP A 171 22.09 -12.44 9.84
CA ASP A 171 21.75 -11.25 10.59
C ASP A 171 21.64 -10.04 9.66
N PRO A 172 20.63 -9.18 9.82
CA PRO A 172 20.49 -7.97 9.01
C PRO A 172 21.63 -7.00 9.28
N VAL A 173 22.25 -6.51 8.22
CA VAL A 173 23.32 -5.49 8.27
C VAL A 173 22.78 -4.07 8.31
N GLY A 174 21.50 -3.91 8.03
CA GLY A 174 20.76 -2.64 8.05
C GLY A 174 19.33 -2.84 7.59
N MET A 175 18.66 -1.73 7.25
CA MET A 175 17.28 -1.74 6.80
C MET A 175 17.11 -0.75 5.65
N VAL A 176 16.17 -1.06 4.75
CA VAL A 176 15.80 -0.16 3.66
C VAL A 176 14.30 0.09 3.72
N TYR A 177 13.92 1.35 3.75
CA TYR A 177 12.54 1.79 3.69
C TYR A 177 12.26 2.42 2.34
N ALA A 178 11.22 1.93 1.66
CA ALA A 178 10.65 2.53 0.46
C ALA A 178 9.47 3.42 0.85
N VAL A 179 9.46 4.65 0.37
CA VAL A 179 8.46 5.67 0.69
C VAL A 179 7.78 6.10 -0.60
N SER A 180 6.45 5.90 -0.69
CA SER A 180 5.69 6.38 -1.85
C SER A 180 5.71 7.90 -1.93
N SER A 181 5.96 8.42 -3.10
CA SER A 181 5.94 9.86 -3.39
C SER A 181 4.51 10.46 -3.38
#